data_25b71089bf968defefc4488264c13400
#
_entry.id   25b71089bf968defefc4488264c13400
#
_cell.length_a   1.000
_cell.length_b   1.000
_cell.length_c   1.000
_cell.angle_alpha   90.00
_cell.angle_beta   90.00
_cell.angle_gamma   90.00
#
_symmetry.space_group_name_H-M   'P 1'
#
loop_
_entity.id
_entity.type
_entity.pdbx_description
1 polymer ?
#
loop_
_entity_poly.entity_id
_entity_poly.type
_entity_poly.pdbx_seq_one_letter_code
_entity_poly.pdbx_strand_id
1 'polypeptide(L)'
;MGLTRFVLDLGGSIFEQSPVVDIDELDGRLSVVTEMGSVRADRVIVATNAYPSPVRASRRRIIPVYDHVLMTEPLTDEQQASIGWSRWEGIDEAASQFHYTRRTADGRILWGG
;
A
#
# COMPACT_ATOMS: atom_id res chain seq x y z
N MET A 1 -8.58 4.35 -8.21
CA MET A 1 -9.64 3.68 -8.99
C MET A 1 -9.12 2.97 -10.26
N GLY A 2 -7.98 3.32 -10.83
CA GLY A 2 -7.49 2.72 -12.07
C GLY A 2 -7.13 1.23 -11.97
N LEU A 3 -6.36 0.82 -10.95
CA LEU A 3 -5.92 -0.58 -10.82
C LEU A 3 -7.07 -1.55 -10.55
N THR A 4 -8.03 -1.18 -9.71
CA THR A 4 -9.21 -2.00 -9.44
C THR A 4 -9.98 -2.31 -10.73
N ARG A 5 -10.26 -1.27 -11.51
CA ARG A 5 -10.95 -1.44 -12.80
C ARG A 5 -10.16 -2.30 -13.78
N PHE A 6 -8.85 -2.09 -13.84
CA PHE A 6 -7.96 -2.88 -14.71
C PHE A 6 -7.99 -4.37 -14.36
N VAL A 7 -7.97 -4.72 -13.06
CA VAL A 7 -8.09 -6.12 -12.61
C VAL A 7 -9.42 -6.73 -13.01
N LEU A 8 -10.52 -5.99 -12.84
CA LEU A 8 -11.86 -6.46 -13.23
C LEU A 8 -11.99 -6.63 -14.75
N ASP A 9 -11.44 -5.70 -15.53
CA ASP A 9 -11.46 -5.76 -17.00
C ASP A 9 -10.65 -6.96 -17.55
N LEU A 10 -9.65 -7.42 -16.79
CA LEU A 10 -8.90 -8.66 -17.07
C LEU A 10 -9.61 -9.94 -16.60
N GLY A 11 -10.84 -9.85 -16.09
CA GLY A 11 -11.61 -11.00 -15.60
C GLY A 11 -11.29 -11.41 -14.15
N GLY A 12 -10.51 -10.61 -13.42
CA GLY A 12 -10.27 -10.81 -12.00
C GLY A 12 -11.52 -10.51 -11.15
N SER A 13 -11.58 -11.08 -9.96
CA SER A 13 -12.63 -10.80 -8.98
C SER A 13 -12.02 -10.09 -7.77
N ILE A 14 -12.72 -9.09 -7.25
CA ILE A 14 -12.32 -8.35 -6.05
C ILE A 14 -13.45 -8.45 -5.04
N PHE A 15 -13.11 -8.88 -3.83
CA PHE A 15 -14.03 -9.01 -2.71
C PHE A 15 -13.62 -8.05 -1.62
N GLU A 16 -14.41 -7.01 -1.42
CA GLU A 16 -14.26 -6.06 -0.32
C GLU A 16 -14.95 -6.57 0.94
N GLN A 17 -14.61 -6.02 2.10
CA GLN A 17 -15.18 -6.38 3.40
C GLN A 17 -15.17 -7.91 3.67
N SER A 18 -14.18 -8.59 3.15
CA SER A 18 -14.02 -10.03 3.23
C SER A 18 -12.70 -10.40 3.91
N PRO A 19 -12.55 -10.13 5.21
CA PRO A 19 -11.31 -10.42 5.92
C PRO A 19 -10.99 -11.90 5.86
N VAL A 20 -9.77 -12.22 5.47
CA VAL A 20 -9.25 -13.59 5.50
C VAL A 20 -8.94 -13.97 6.92
N VAL A 21 -9.60 -15.01 7.43
CA VAL A 21 -9.43 -15.51 8.79
C VAL A 21 -8.43 -16.65 8.88
N ASP A 22 -8.30 -17.46 7.81
CA ASP A 22 -7.33 -18.53 7.74
C ASP A 22 -6.94 -18.87 6.30
N ILE A 23 -5.81 -19.57 6.15
CA ILE A 23 -5.36 -20.18 4.90
C ILE A 23 -4.95 -21.61 5.22
N ASP A 24 -5.72 -22.55 4.72
CA ASP A 24 -5.52 -23.98 4.90
C ASP A 24 -5.03 -24.63 3.62
N GLU A 25 -4.40 -25.78 3.75
CA GLU A 25 -4.11 -26.68 2.62
C GLU A 25 -5.06 -27.88 2.68
N LEU A 26 -5.83 -28.07 1.62
CA LEU A 26 -6.78 -29.16 1.49
C LEU A 26 -6.61 -29.80 0.12
N ASP A 27 -6.36 -31.11 0.10
CA ASP A 27 -6.17 -31.93 -1.12
C ASP A 27 -5.13 -31.35 -2.09
N GLY A 28 -4.03 -30.82 -1.57
CA GLY A 28 -2.91 -30.24 -2.34
C GLY A 28 -3.23 -28.86 -2.95
N ARG A 29 -4.34 -28.23 -2.56
CA ARG A 29 -4.70 -26.86 -2.94
C ARG A 29 -4.87 -25.99 -1.70
N LEU A 30 -4.62 -24.70 -1.87
CA LEU A 30 -4.82 -23.74 -0.82
C LEU A 30 -6.29 -23.29 -0.76
N SER A 31 -6.83 -23.24 0.45
CA SER A 31 -8.15 -22.71 0.77
C SER A 31 -8.02 -21.44 1.56
N VAL A 32 -8.42 -20.31 0.98
CA VAL A 32 -8.48 -19.02 1.64
C VAL A 32 -9.86 -18.85 2.25
N VAL A 33 -9.92 -18.78 3.58
CA VAL A 33 -11.17 -18.81 4.35
C VAL A 33 -11.52 -17.41 4.83
N THR A 34 -12.79 -17.03 4.64
CA THR A 34 -13.43 -15.83 5.19
C THR A 34 -14.68 -16.21 5.97
N GLU A 35 -15.25 -15.28 6.72
CA GLU A 35 -16.54 -15.52 7.40
C GLU A 35 -17.70 -15.80 6.42
N MET A 36 -17.60 -15.33 5.19
CA MET A 36 -18.66 -15.44 4.19
C MET A 36 -18.47 -16.61 3.22
N GLY A 37 -17.35 -17.31 3.29
CA GLY A 37 -17.05 -18.43 2.39
C GLY A 37 -15.57 -18.66 2.20
N SER A 38 -15.21 -19.48 1.23
CA SER A 38 -13.81 -19.79 0.93
C SER A 38 -13.51 -19.77 -0.57
N VAL A 39 -12.25 -19.50 -0.89
CA VAL A 39 -11.74 -19.57 -2.28
C VAL A 39 -10.62 -20.61 -2.35
N ARG A 40 -10.69 -21.52 -3.28
CA ARG A 40 -9.64 -22.50 -3.57
C ARG A 40 -8.71 -21.97 -4.66
N ALA A 41 -7.40 -22.05 -4.41
CA ALA A 41 -6.38 -21.59 -5.34
C ALA A 41 -5.15 -22.51 -5.32
N ASP A 42 -4.44 -22.56 -6.42
CA ASP A 42 -3.15 -23.27 -6.49
C ASP A 42 -2.03 -22.45 -5.85
N ARG A 43 -2.20 -21.13 -5.81
CA ARG A 43 -1.24 -20.18 -5.22
C ARG A 43 -1.98 -19.05 -4.52
N VAL A 44 -1.43 -18.59 -3.40
CA VAL A 44 -1.93 -17.44 -2.65
C VAL A 44 -0.78 -16.47 -2.43
N ILE A 45 -1.01 -15.20 -2.75
CA ILE A 45 -0.09 -14.10 -2.45
C ILE A 45 -0.64 -13.34 -1.25
N VAL A 46 0.12 -13.30 -0.17
CA VAL A 46 -0.23 -12.55 1.02
C VAL A 46 0.42 -11.18 0.94
N ALA A 47 -0.38 -10.15 0.68
CA ALA A 47 0.05 -8.76 0.50
C ALA A 47 -0.58 -7.85 1.57
N THR A 48 -0.57 -8.29 2.82
CA THR A 48 -1.24 -7.62 3.94
C THR A 48 -0.43 -6.49 4.57
N ASN A 49 0.74 -6.16 3.99
CA ASN A 49 1.63 -5.13 4.50
C ASN A 49 1.96 -5.36 6.00
N ALA A 50 1.89 -4.33 6.82
CA ALA A 50 2.14 -4.38 8.27
C ALA A 50 0.95 -4.93 9.09
N TYR A 51 -0.19 -5.18 8.46
CA TYR A 51 -1.34 -5.81 9.12
C TYR A 51 -1.06 -7.27 9.48
N PRO A 52 -1.72 -7.80 10.51
CA PRO A 52 -1.53 -9.18 10.91
C PRO A 52 -1.75 -10.14 9.75
N SER A 53 -0.72 -10.91 9.42
CA SER A 53 -0.81 -11.92 8.36
C SER A 53 -1.68 -13.10 8.81
N PRO A 54 -2.55 -13.66 7.95
CA PRO A 54 -3.24 -14.92 8.22
C PRO A 54 -2.26 -16.10 8.34
N VAL A 55 -1.06 -15.99 7.73
CA VAL A 55 -0.02 -17.03 7.80
C VAL A 55 0.78 -16.89 9.09
N ARG A 56 0.64 -17.85 10.01
CA ARG A 56 1.31 -17.83 11.33
C ARG A 56 2.84 -17.73 11.24
N ALA A 57 3.46 -18.38 10.26
CA ALA A 57 4.91 -18.37 10.09
C ALA A 57 5.48 -16.98 9.76
N SER A 58 4.71 -16.11 9.11
CA SER A 58 5.14 -14.76 8.76
C SER A 58 4.92 -13.73 9.87
N ARG A 59 3.97 -13.96 10.79
CA ARG A 59 3.65 -13.02 11.88
C ARG A 59 4.83 -12.62 12.75
N ARG A 60 5.77 -13.55 12.97
CA ARG A 60 6.97 -13.33 13.81
C ARG A 60 8.15 -12.76 13.04
N ARG A 61 8.00 -12.52 11.73
CA ARG A 61 9.07 -12.05 10.84
C ARG A 61 8.81 -10.65 10.29
N ILE A 62 7.66 -10.07 10.61
CA ILE A 62 7.25 -8.75 10.18
C ILE A 62 7.28 -7.83 11.39
N ILE A 63 8.09 -6.79 11.31
CA ILE A 63 8.12 -5.71 12.29
C ILE A 63 7.50 -4.49 11.60
N PRO A 64 6.34 -4.00 12.05
CA PRO A 64 5.75 -2.79 11.50
C PRO A 64 6.58 -1.58 11.92
N VAL A 65 7.03 -0.80 10.95
CA VAL A 65 7.67 0.49 11.16
C VAL A 65 6.68 1.56 10.72
N TYR A 66 6.43 2.53 11.60
CA TYR A 66 5.55 3.64 11.30
C TYR A 66 6.36 4.79 10.74
N ASP A 67 5.91 5.30 9.64
CA ASP A 67 6.38 6.50 9.00
C ASP A 67 5.40 7.65 9.29
N HIS A 68 5.91 8.85 9.47
CA HIS A 68 5.10 10.04 9.71
C HIS A 68 5.09 10.91 8.45
N VAL A 69 3.90 11.22 7.98
CA VAL A 69 3.72 12.05 6.80
C VAL A 69 3.10 13.38 7.22
N LEU A 70 3.77 14.45 6.84
CA LEU A 70 3.30 15.82 6.98
C LEU A 70 2.88 16.37 5.62
N MET A 71 1.95 17.29 5.62
CA MET A 71 1.54 18.00 4.42
C MET A 71 1.36 19.48 4.76
N THR A 72 1.94 20.34 3.94
CA THR A 72 1.78 21.79 4.11
C THR A 72 0.37 22.23 3.71
N GLU A 73 0.02 23.45 4.06
CA GLU A 73 -1.02 24.16 3.34
C GLU A 73 -0.61 24.40 1.88
N PRO A 74 -1.55 24.71 0.97
CA PRO A 74 -1.19 25.11 -0.38
C PRO A 74 -0.23 26.30 -0.35
N LEU A 75 0.89 26.17 -1.05
CA LEU A 75 1.88 27.23 -1.15
C LEU A 75 1.39 28.35 -2.07
N THR A 76 1.74 29.58 -1.74
CA THR A 76 1.53 30.73 -2.63
C THR A 76 2.45 30.63 -3.84
N ASP A 77 2.14 31.34 -4.92
CA ASP A 77 2.96 31.37 -6.12
C ASP A 77 4.41 31.88 -5.83
N GLU A 78 4.55 32.83 -4.92
CA GLU A 78 5.87 33.30 -4.45
C GLU A 78 6.67 32.21 -3.77
N GLN A 79 6.02 31.47 -2.85
CA GLN A 79 6.66 30.37 -2.15
C GLN A 79 7.06 29.26 -3.12
N GLN A 80 6.18 28.91 -4.06
CA GLN A 80 6.49 27.93 -5.09
C GLN A 80 7.66 28.36 -5.97
N ALA A 81 7.72 29.62 -6.36
CA ALA A 81 8.81 30.17 -7.16
C ALA A 81 10.14 30.18 -6.38
N SER A 82 10.11 30.47 -5.08
CA SER A 82 11.33 30.53 -4.24
C SER A 82 11.99 29.17 -4.06
N ILE A 83 11.22 28.09 -4.07
CA ILE A 83 11.74 26.71 -3.95
C ILE A 83 12.45 26.27 -5.25
N GLY A 84 12.07 26.84 -6.39
CA GLY A 84 12.66 26.48 -7.69
C GLY A 84 12.31 25.06 -8.17
N TRP A 85 11.35 24.42 -7.55
CA TRP A 85 10.90 23.06 -7.89
C TRP A 85 9.91 23.10 -9.05
N SER A 86 10.41 23.06 -10.26
CA SER A 86 9.63 23.32 -11.48
C SER A 86 8.94 22.08 -12.06
N ARG A 87 9.34 20.88 -11.65
CA ARG A 87 8.80 19.60 -12.13
C ARG A 87 8.05 18.87 -11.03
N TRP A 88 7.39 17.78 -11.40
CA TRP A 88 6.60 16.94 -10.48
C TRP A 88 7.40 15.73 -9.95
N GLU A 89 8.72 15.81 -9.96
CA GLU A 89 9.59 14.77 -9.42
C GLU A 89 9.40 14.60 -7.92
N GLY A 90 9.44 13.36 -7.43
CA GLY A 90 9.66 13.06 -6.03
C GLY A 90 11.16 13.20 -5.71
N ILE A 91 11.48 13.59 -4.50
CA ILE A 91 12.84 13.69 -3.98
C ILE A 91 12.92 12.81 -2.74
N ASP A 92 13.93 11.98 -2.66
CA ASP A 92 14.19 11.11 -1.51
C ASP A 92 15.68 11.03 -1.20
N GLU A 93 16.01 10.70 0.04
CA GLU A 93 17.37 10.50 0.51
C GLU A 93 17.76 9.02 0.38
N ALA A 94 18.97 8.74 -0.08
CA ALA A 94 19.56 7.42 -0.07
C ALA A 94 20.18 7.09 1.30
N ALA A 95 19.37 7.07 2.35
CA ALA A 95 19.79 6.81 3.73
C ALA A 95 18.97 5.68 4.35
N SER A 96 19.47 5.08 5.46
CA SER A 96 18.74 4.02 6.18
C SER A 96 17.49 4.53 6.89
N GLN A 97 17.54 5.75 7.40
CA GLN A 97 16.40 6.55 7.80
C GLN A 97 16.33 7.68 6.77
N PHE A 98 15.40 7.57 5.85
CA PHE A 98 15.30 8.47 4.72
C PHE A 98 14.07 9.35 4.83
N HIS A 99 14.20 10.56 4.31
CA HIS A 99 13.07 11.43 4.08
C HIS A 99 12.72 11.41 2.60
N TYR A 100 11.43 11.56 2.33
CA TYR A 100 10.96 11.72 0.96
C TYR A 100 9.98 12.89 0.88
N THR A 101 9.95 13.53 -0.26
CA THR A 101 9.06 14.67 -0.46
C THR A 101 8.57 14.75 -1.90
N ARG A 102 7.39 15.28 -2.07
CA ARG A 102 6.81 15.56 -3.38
C ARG A 102 5.83 16.72 -3.34
N ARG A 103 5.62 17.34 -4.49
CA ARG A 103 4.53 18.30 -4.67
C ARG A 103 3.23 17.58 -5.00
N THR A 104 2.12 18.15 -4.56
CA THR A 104 0.77 17.70 -4.89
C THR A 104 0.15 18.63 -5.94
N ALA A 105 -0.88 18.14 -6.65
CA ALA A 105 -1.54 18.90 -7.72
C ALA A 105 -2.22 20.19 -7.23
N ASP A 106 -2.57 20.27 -5.94
CA ASP A 106 -3.14 21.42 -5.28
C ASP A 106 -2.10 22.37 -4.64
N GLY A 107 -0.83 22.20 -5.00
CA GLY A 107 0.24 23.12 -4.60
C GLY A 107 0.80 22.94 -3.20
N ARG A 108 0.58 21.79 -2.57
CA ARG A 108 1.17 21.44 -1.26
C ARG A 108 2.47 20.69 -1.41
N ILE A 109 3.24 20.65 -0.35
CA ILE A 109 4.39 19.75 -0.21
C ILE A 109 4.01 18.66 0.78
N LEU A 110 4.18 17.41 0.36
CA LEU A 110 4.13 16.24 1.21
C LEU A 110 5.56 15.88 1.62
N TRP A 111 5.77 15.65 2.90
CA TRP A 111 7.04 15.25 3.49
C TRP A 111 6.81 14.03 4.37
N GLY A 112 7.58 12.95 4.17
CA GLY A 112 7.54 11.74 4.97
C GLY A 112 8.93 11.27 5.38
N GLY A 113 9.00 10.48 6.47
CA GLY A 113 10.24 9.92 7.00
C GLY A 113 10.13 9.47 8.45
#